data_fa7c946690880d29f9dee84fa675587a
#
_entry.id   fa7c946690880d29f9dee84fa675587a
#
_cell.length_a   1.000
_cell.length_b   1.000
_cell.length_c   1.000
_cell.angle_alpha   90.00
_cell.angle_beta   90.00
_cell.angle_gamma   90.00
#
_symmetry.space_group_name_H-M   'P 1'
#
loop_
_entity.id
_entity.type
_entity.pdbx_description
1 polymer ?
#
loop_
_entity_poly.entity_id
_entity_poly.type
_entity_poly.pdbx_seq_one_letter_code
_entity_poly.pdbx_strand_id
1 'polypeptide(L)'
;MIALLLNSGRGTRMGAETKEHPKCMCRLDDQDTIISWQVKLLRRVGVKEAVVTTGPFADMLREHLESLNAGITFHYVPNPDYMNTNYIVSMDNARALLEADDVISLHGDLVLAPEVMDMLAAAPVSSVAVDASLPLPEKDFKARLTGGRVSAIGVNVFGEECVASQPAYRFLRKDFCRWMEEIRRFVERGERTCYAENAFNAAWEEIPLYPLDVGGRLCAEIDNPEDQARVCAQFLRTVRSKA
;
A
#
# COMPACT_ATOMS: atom_id res chain seq x y z
N MET A 1 7.33 -7.88 12.89
CA MET A 1 6.49 -7.12 11.93
C MET A 1 6.89 -7.51 10.54
N ILE A 2 5.92 -7.87 9.72
CA ILE A 2 6.06 -8.30 8.32
C ILE A 2 5.57 -7.18 7.39
N ALA A 3 6.19 -7.00 6.22
CA ALA A 3 5.66 -6.09 5.21
C ALA A 3 4.79 -6.85 4.18
N LEU A 4 3.72 -6.21 3.70
CA LEU A 4 2.97 -6.61 2.51
C LEU A 4 3.13 -5.55 1.44
N LEU A 5 3.67 -5.94 0.28
CA LEU A 5 3.87 -5.09 -0.88
C LEU A 5 2.96 -5.57 -2.03
N LEU A 6 1.96 -4.78 -2.37
CA LEU A 6 0.94 -5.13 -3.37
C LEU A 6 1.37 -4.74 -4.79
N ASN A 7 1.92 -5.68 -5.55
CA ASN A 7 2.52 -5.46 -6.86
C ASN A 7 1.95 -6.33 -7.99
N SER A 8 0.78 -6.91 -7.83
CA SER A 8 0.18 -7.80 -8.84
C SER A 8 -0.51 -7.08 -10.01
N GLY A 9 -0.68 -5.76 -9.92
CA GLY A 9 -1.35 -4.96 -10.93
C GLY A 9 -0.53 -4.76 -12.22
N ARG A 10 -1.23 -4.49 -13.33
CA ARG A 10 -0.62 -4.24 -14.66
C ARG A 10 -0.07 -2.82 -14.85
N GLY A 11 -0.55 -1.85 -14.07
CA GLY A 11 -0.12 -0.44 -14.19
C GLY A 11 -0.48 0.23 -15.52
N THR A 12 -1.53 -0.20 -16.21
CA THR A 12 -1.85 0.21 -17.60
C THR A 12 -2.05 1.71 -17.80
N ARG A 13 -2.40 2.45 -16.73
CA ARG A 13 -2.57 3.92 -16.76
C ARG A 13 -1.24 4.68 -16.97
N MET A 14 -0.11 4.04 -16.73
CA MET A 14 1.23 4.58 -16.98
C MET A 14 1.64 4.57 -18.45
N GLY A 15 0.84 3.94 -19.33
CA GLY A 15 1.07 3.93 -20.76
C GLY A 15 2.31 3.18 -21.20
N ALA A 16 3.26 3.87 -21.83
CA ALA A 16 4.45 3.25 -22.39
C ALA A 16 5.45 2.74 -21.34
N GLU A 17 5.55 3.41 -20.18
CA GLU A 17 6.52 3.08 -19.14
C GLU A 17 6.31 1.67 -18.56
N THR A 18 5.07 1.24 -18.39
CA THR A 18 4.77 -0.07 -17.79
C THR A 18 4.53 -1.19 -18.80
N LYS A 19 4.94 -1.00 -20.06
CA LYS A 19 4.90 -2.07 -21.06
C LYS A 19 5.97 -3.14 -20.82
N GLU A 20 7.12 -2.75 -20.28
CA GLU A 20 8.31 -3.59 -20.16
C GLU A 20 8.68 -3.92 -18.71
N HIS A 21 8.08 -3.23 -17.73
CA HIS A 21 8.33 -3.46 -16.30
C HIS A 21 7.10 -3.16 -15.43
N PRO A 22 7.00 -3.70 -14.20
CA PRO A 22 5.91 -3.38 -13.29
C PRO A 22 5.99 -1.92 -12.82
N LYS A 23 4.83 -1.33 -12.50
CA LYS A 23 4.69 0.07 -12.08
C LYS A 23 5.61 0.44 -10.90
N CYS A 24 5.79 -0.47 -9.95
CA CYS A 24 6.66 -0.25 -8.78
C CYS A 24 8.14 -0.07 -9.15
N MET A 25 8.54 -0.40 -10.37
CA MET A 25 9.89 -0.17 -10.89
C MET A 25 10.03 1.15 -11.64
N CYS A 26 8.99 1.98 -11.76
CA CYS A 26 9.11 3.34 -12.26
C CYS A 26 10.10 4.13 -11.39
N ARG A 27 10.93 4.93 -12.04
CA ARG A 27 12.01 5.69 -11.37
C ARG A 27 11.46 6.90 -10.63
N LEU A 28 11.96 7.11 -9.43
CA LEU A 28 11.76 8.33 -8.66
C LEU A 28 12.87 9.37 -8.94
N ASP A 29 14.10 8.86 -9.12
CA ASP A 29 15.30 9.62 -9.46
C ASP A 29 16.38 8.70 -10.05
N ASP A 30 17.63 9.18 -10.14
CA ASP A 30 18.76 8.40 -10.66
C ASP A 30 19.17 7.23 -9.75
N GLN A 31 18.74 7.21 -8.48
CA GLN A 31 19.14 6.22 -7.48
C GLN A 31 18.04 5.20 -7.18
N ASP A 32 16.76 5.62 -7.25
CA ASP A 32 15.66 4.81 -6.75
C ASP A 32 14.50 4.64 -7.74
N THR A 33 13.93 3.45 -7.69
CA THR A 33 12.58 3.14 -8.15
C THR A 33 11.60 3.24 -6.97
N ILE A 34 10.30 3.22 -7.23
CA ILE A 34 9.29 3.22 -6.16
C ILE A 34 9.57 2.07 -5.19
N ILE A 35 9.74 0.85 -5.70
CA ILE A 35 9.93 -0.34 -4.85
C ILE A 35 11.27 -0.34 -4.13
N SER A 36 12.38 0.11 -4.74
CA SER A 36 13.66 0.19 -4.05
C SER A 36 13.60 1.19 -2.90
N TRP A 37 12.86 2.28 -3.08
CA TRP A 37 12.60 3.26 -2.03
C TRP A 37 11.77 2.67 -0.88
N GLN A 38 10.66 1.98 -1.18
CA GLN A 38 9.86 1.28 -0.17
C GLN A 38 10.72 0.29 0.64
N VAL A 39 11.58 -0.48 -0.02
CA VAL A 39 12.49 -1.43 0.62
C VAL A 39 13.48 -0.72 1.55
N LYS A 40 14.04 0.42 1.16
CA LYS A 40 14.90 1.24 2.03
C LYS A 40 14.17 1.71 3.28
N LEU A 41 12.93 2.14 3.13
CA LEU A 41 12.09 2.57 4.25
C LEU A 41 11.73 1.40 5.20
N LEU A 42 11.37 0.25 4.65
CA LEU A 42 11.08 -0.96 5.43
C LEU A 42 12.31 -1.42 6.22
N ARG A 43 13.48 -1.41 5.58
CA ARG A 43 14.76 -1.70 6.26
C ARG A 43 15.03 -0.71 7.40
N ARG A 44 14.79 0.58 7.18
CA ARG A 44 14.96 1.66 8.17
C ARG A 44 14.18 1.39 9.46
N VAL A 45 12.97 0.88 9.36
CA VAL A 45 12.11 0.56 10.51
C VAL A 45 12.27 -0.88 11.02
N GLY A 46 13.29 -1.59 10.54
CA GLY A 46 13.70 -2.90 11.06
C GLY A 46 12.90 -4.09 10.56
N VAL A 47 12.12 -3.94 9.49
CA VAL A 47 11.44 -5.06 8.82
C VAL A 47 12.48 -6.06 8.29
N LYS A 48 12.26 -7.36 8.54
CA LYS A 48 13.14 -8.45 8.12
C LYS A 48 12.51 -9.39 7.10
N GLU A 49 11.19 -9.38 7.00
CA GLU A 49 10.42 -10.21 6.07
C GLU A 49 9.39 -9.37 5.33
N ALA A 50 9.27 -9.60 4.03
CA ALA A 50 8.28 -8.95 3.20
C ALA A 50 7.60 -9.96 2.26
N VAL A 51 6.29 -9.92 2.22
CA VAL A 51 5.46 -10.64 1.26
C VAL A 51 5.19 -9.70 0.09
N VAL A 52 5.56 -10.13 -1.10
CA VAL A 52 5.41 -9.37 -2.35
C VAL A 52 4.42 -10.08 -3.24
N THR A 53 3.25 -9.50 -3.45
CA THR A 53 2.32 -10.03 -4.43
C THR A 53 2.81 -9.72 -5.85
N THR A 54 2.73 -10.67 -6.76
CA THR A 54 3.27 -10.52 -8.11
C THR A 54 2.22 -10.79 -9.18
N GLY A 55 2.39 -10.16 -10.33
CA GLY A 55 1.57 -10.30 -11.53
C GLY A 55 2.44 -10.58 -12.77
N PRO A 56 2.26 -9.81 -13.88
CA PRO A 56 2.86 -10.15 -15.18
C PRO A 56 4.39 -10.11 -15.22
N PHE A 57 5.06 -9.38 -14.35
CA PHE A 57 6.51 -9.18 -14.34
C PHE A 57 7.18 -9.80 -13.11
N ALA A 58 6.70 -10.96 -12.67
CA ALA A 58 7.12 -11.58 -11.41
C ALA A 58 8.64 -11.82 -11.33
N ASP A 59 9.24 -12.36 -12.39
CA ASP A 59 10.68 -12.68 -12.41
C ASP A 59 11.54 -11.42 -12.39
N MET A 60 11.18 -10.41 -13.20
CA MET A 60 11.88 -9.12 -13.21
C MET A 60 11.82 -8.43 -11.85
N LEU A 61 10.65 -8.43 -11.20
CA LEU A 61 10.49 -7.84 -9.87
C LEU A 61 11.32 -8.60 -8.83
N ARG A 62 11.35 -9.94 -8.92
CA ARG A 62 12.17 -10.78 -8.04
C ARG A 62 13.66 -10.46 -8.21
N GLU A 63 14.18 -10.49 -9.43
CA GLU A 63 15.59 -10.18 -9.72
C GLU A 63 15.97 -8.79 -9.21
N HIS A 64 15.10 -7.80 -9.42
CA HIS A 64 15.33 -6.45 -8.93
C HIS A 64 15.42 -6.40 -7.39
N LEU A 65 14.45 -6.99 -6.68
CA LEU A 65 14.41 -6.99 -5.22
C LEU A 65 15.61 -7.74 -4.61
N GLU A 66 15.99 -8.88 -5.17
CA GLU A 66 17.15 -9.65 -4.73
C GLU A 66 18.46 -8.89 -4.95
N SER A 67 18.57 -8.15 -6.05
CA SER A 67 19.75 -7.31 -6.35
C SER A 67 19.98 -6.18 -5.34
N LEU A 68 18.94 -5.74 -4.62
CA LEU A 68 19.05 -4.67 -3.62
C LEU A 68 19.86 -5.08 -2.39
N ASN A 69 20.05 -6.36 -2.13
CA ASN A 69 20.78 -6.88 -0.96
C ASN A 69 20.35 -6.20 0.36
N ALA A 70 19.04 -6.00 0.51
CA ALA A 70 18.48 -5.17 1.58
C ALA A 70 18.51 -5.81 2.98
N GLY A 71 18.85 -7.10 3.09
CA GLY A 71 18.79 -7.87 4.33
C GLY A 71 17.34 -8.12 4.78
N ILE A 72 16.41 -8.13 3.83
CA ILE A 72 15.00 -8.50 3.97
C ILE A 72 14.79 -9.81 3.21
N THR A 73 14.13 -10.77 3.84
CA THR A 73 13.69 -12.00 3.17
C THR A 73 12.39 -11.72 2.43
N PHE A 74 12.38 -11.92 1.11
CA PHE A 74 11.20 -11.72 0.28
C PHE A 74 10.48 -13.04 0.01
N HIS A 75 9.17 -13.06 0.24
CA HIS A 75 8.26 -14.15 -0.10
C HIS A 75 7.38 -13.70 -1.27
N TYR A 76 7.51 -14.33 -2.42
CA TYR A 76 6.77 -13.94 -3.62
C TYR A 76 5.49 -14.77 -3.76
N VAL A 77 4.36 -14.06 -3.85
CA VAL A 77 3.03 -14.67 -3.97
C VAL A 77 2.38 -14.24 -5.28
N PRO A 78 2.31 -15.14 -6.27
CA PRO A 78 1.70 -14.80 -7.55
C PRO A 78 0.17 -14.69 -7.44
N ASN A 79 -0.41 -13.76 -8.19
CA ASN A 79 -1.82 -13.77 -8.54
C ASN A 79 -1.94 -14.19 -10.01
N PRO A 80 -2.20 -15.45 -10.33
CA PRO A 80 -2.28 -15.92 -11.71
C PRO A 80 -3.50 -15.34 -12.47
N ASP A 81 -4.50 -14.87 -11.73
CA ASP A 81 -5.73 -14.30 -12.29
C ASP A 81 -5.76 -12.75 -12.20
N TYR A 82 -4.58 -12.13 -12.20
CA TYR A 82 -4.43 -10.67 -12.09
C TYR A 82 -5.18 -9.87 -13.17
N MET A 83 -5.50 -10.53 -14.29
CA MET A 83 -6.25 -9.91 -15.39
C MET A 83 -7.72 -9.68 -15.07
N ASN A 84 -8.31 -10.55 -14.26
CA ASN A 84 -9.75 -10.59 -13.99
C ASN A 84 -10.09 -10.31 -12.53
N THR A 85 -9.09 -10.01 -11.70
CA THR A 85 -9.27 -9.80 -10.26
C THR A 85 -8.60 -8.50 -9.79
N ASN A 86 -8.99 -8.03 -8.63
CA ASN A 86 -8.31 -6.94 -7.95
C ASN A 86 -7.37 -7.50 -6.85
N TYR A 87 -6.58 -6.66 -6.22
CA TYR A 87 -5.60 -7.06 -5.20
C TYR A 87 -6.20 -7.71 -3.95
N ILE A 88 -7.52 -7.65 -3.75
CA ILE A 88 -8.19 -8.44 -2.71
C ILE A 88 -7.86 -9.94 -2.84
N VAL A 89 -7.80 -10.48 -4.07
CA VAL A 89 -7.39 -11.86 -4.33
C VAL A 89 -5.90 -12.07 -4.06
N SER A 90 -5.07 -11.09 -4.39
CA SER A 90 -3.64 -11.15 -4.10
C SER A 90 -3.35 -11.17 -2.59
N MET A 91 -4.13 -10.44 -1.80
CA MET A 91 -4.07 -10.49 -0.34
C MET A 91 -4.52 -11.86 0.19
N ASP A 92 -5.64 -12.40 -0.30
CA ASP A 92 -6.11 -13.73 0.12
C ASP A 92 -5.08 -14.82 -0.18
N ASN A 93 -4.46 -14.79 -1.38
CA ASN A 93 -3.38 -15.70 -1.73
C ASN A 93 -2.18 -15.61 -0.78
N ALA A 94 -1.89 -14.42 -0.25
CA ALA A 94 -0.76 -14.17 0.64
C ALA A 94 -1.06 -14.46 2.13
N ARG A 95 -2.30 -14.73 2.48
CA ARG A 95 -2.83 -14.78 3.85
C ARG A 95 -1.96 -15.59 4.81
N ALA A 96 -1.62 -16.82 4.44
CA ALA A 96 -0.89 -17.74 5.32
C ALA A 96 0.49 -17.21 5.77
N LEU A 97 1.11 -16.32 4.98
CA LEU A 97 2.41 -15.70 5.28
C LEU A 97 2.28 -14.45 6.15
N LEU A 98 1.07 -13.89 6.29
CA LEU A 98 0.84 -12.59 6.93
C LEU A 98 0.19 -12.69 8.32
N GLU A 99 -0.36 -13.86 8.67
CA GLU A 99 -1.10 -14.03 9.94
C GLU A 99 -0.19 -14.22 11.17
N ALA A 100 1.14 -14.26 10.99
CA ALA A 100 2.07 -14.58 12.07
C ALA A 100 2.44 -13.38 12.96
N ASP A 101 2.42 -12.17 12.40
CA ASP A 101 2.93 -10.95 13.07
C ASP A 101 2.09 -9.72 12.69
N ASP A 102 2.40 -8.59 13.27
CA ASP A 102 1.90 -7.28 12.85
C ASP A 102 2.32 -6.96 11.41
N VAL A 103 1.51 -6.24 10.67
CA VAL A 103 1.73 -6.00 9.23
C VAL A 103 1.84 -4.50 8.92
N ILE A 104 2.87 -4.14 8.13
CA ILE A 104 2.86 -2.89 7.35
C ILE A 104 2.46 -3.27 5.92
N SER A 105 1.37 -2.69 5.42
CA SER A 105 0.90 -2.91 4.04
C SER A 105 1.04 -1.63 3.22
N LEU A 106 1.67 -1.75 2.06
CA LEU A 106 1.87 -0.67 1.10
C LEU A 106 1.42 -1.11 -0.30
N HIS A 107 0.73 -0.21 -0.99
CA HIS A 107 0.55 -0.39 -2.43
C HIS A 107 1.89 -0.15 -3.17
N GLY A 108 2.10 -0.88 -4.26
CA GLY A 108 3.35 -0.88 -5.01
C GLY A 108 3.66 0.40 -5.78
N ASP A 109 2.73 1.32 -5.85
CA ASP A 109 2.80 2.62 -6.51
C ASP A 109 2.89 3.80 -5.52
N LEU A 110 2.94 3.49 -4.22
CA LEU A 110 2.96 4.49 -3.17
C LEU A 110 4.37 4.98 -2.87
N VAL A 111 4.54 6.29 -2.84
CA VAL A 111 5.78 6.98 -2.44
C VAL A 111 5.52 7.74 -1.16
N LEU A 112 6.33 7.50 -0.14
CA LEU A 112 6.17 8.16 1.16
C LEU A 112 7.49 8.69 1.71
N ALA A 113 7.40 9.75 2.52
CA ALA A 113 8.53 10.30 3.25
C ALA A 113 9.00 9.34 4.36
N PRO A 114 10.29 9.35 4.73
CA PRO A 114 10.82 8.51 5.82
C PRO A 114 10.06 8.69 7.13
N GLU A 115 9.66 9.92 7.43
CA GLU A 115 8.92 10.26 8.65
C GLU A 115 7.54 9.58 8.69
N VAL A 116 6.87 9.41 7.54
CA VAL A 116 5.59 8.70 7.45
C VAL A 116 5.78 7.21 7.76
N MET A 117 6.84 6.60 7.25
CA MET A 117 7.17 5.21 7.58
C MET A 117 7.50 5.06 9.07
N ASP A 118 8.28 5.99 9.63
CA ASP A 118 8.59 5.99 11.07
C ASP A 118 7.31 6.09 11.92
N MET A 119 6.35 6.97 11.52
CA MET A 119 5.06 7.12 12.19
C MET A 119 4.21 5.84 12.11
N LEU A 120 4.13 5.22 10.94
CA LEU A 120 3.41 3.94 10.75
C LEU A 120 4.02 2.85 11.63
N ALA A 121 5.34 2.69 11.58
CA ALA A 121 6.03 1.65 12.36
C ALA A 121 5.87 1.83 13.87
N ALA A 122 5.83 3.08 14.35
CA ALA A 122 5.67 3.43 15.76
C ALA A 122 4.21 3.45 16.23
N ALA A 123 3.22 3.35 15.34
CA ALA A 123 1.81 3.43 15.71
C ALA A 123 1.43 2.31 16.70
N PRO A 124 0.87 2.64 17.88
CA PRO A 124 0.54 1.64 18.90
C PRO A 124 -0.76 0.88 18.60
N VAL A 125 -1.49 1.31 17.58
CA VAL A 125 -2.78 0.75 17.14
C VAL A 125 -2.79 0.56 15.63
N SER A 126 -3.70 -0.25 15.13
CA SER A 126 -3.92 -0.39 13.70
C SER A 126 -4.30 0.96 13.09
N SER A 127 -3.57 1.39 12.07
CA SER A 127 -3.67 2.75 11.52
C SER A 127 -3.55 2.75 10.00
N VAL A 128 -4.18 3.74 9.38
CA VAL A 128 -4.06 4.06 7.95
C VAL A 128 -3.61 5.50 7.78
N ALA A 129 -2.69 5.73 6.84
CA ALA A 129 -2.25 7.08 6.51
C ALA A 129 -3.39 7.92 5.94
N VAL A 130 -3.63 9.08 6.53
CA VAL A 130 -4.57 10.10 6.05
C VAL A 130 -3.89 11.45 6.00
N ASP A 131 -4.43 12.38 5.23
CA ASP A 131 -3.96 13.76 5.22
C ASP A 131 -5.16 14.71 5.33
N ALA A 132 -5.35 15.25 6.53
CA ALA A 132 -6.44 16.19 6.81
C ALA A 132 -6.17 17.59 6.24
N SER A 133 -4.96 17.87 5.77
CA SER A 133 -4.59 19.15 5.16
C SER A 133 -4.95 19.24 3.67
N LEU A 134 -5.25 18.11 3.04
CA LEU A 134 -5.58 18.04 1.63
C LEU A 134 -7.09 18.10 1.38
N PRO A 135 -7.54 18.69 0.27
CA PRO A 135 -8.92 18.54 -0.19
C PRO A 135 -9.20 17.06 -0.50
N LEU A 136 -10.47 16.66 -0.40
CA LEU A 136 -10.86 15.29 -0.75
C LEU A 136 -10.58 15.04 -2.25
N PRO A 137 -9.79 13.99 -2.57
CA PRO A 137 -9.50 13.67 -3.96
C PRO A 137 -10.74 13.11 -4.66
N GLU A 138 -10.87 13.34 -5.96
CA GLU A 138 -11.99 12.79 -6.74
C GLU A 138 -11.85 11.28 -6.95
N LYS A 139 -10.63 10.81 -7.27
CA LYS A 139 -10.37 9.45 -7.77
C LYS A 139 -9.60 8.54 -6.81
N ASP A 140 -8.95 9.12 -5.77
CA ASP A 140 -8.16 8.35 -4.81
C ASP A 140 -8.98 7.99 -3.57
N PHE A 141 -8.42 7.19 -2.70
CA PHE A 141 -9.08 6.76 -1.47
C PHE A 141 -9.36 7.93 -0.52
N LYS A 142 -10.51 7.84 0.11
CA LYS A 142 -10.92 8.67 1.26
C LYS A 142 -11.30 7.76 2.41
N ALA A 143 -11.01 8.20 3.62
CA ALA A 143 -11.45 7.54 4.85
C ALA A 143 -12.56 8.37 5.50
N ARG A 144 -13.67 7.71 5.88
CA ARG A 144 -14.70 8.30 6.75
C ARG A 144 -14.36 8.02 8.19
N LEU A 145 -14.47 9.04 9.02
CA LEU A 145 -14.19 8.95 10.46
C LEU A 145 -15.50 8.94 11.25
N THR A 146 -15.63 7.99 12.17
CA THR A 146 -16.77 7.87 13.08
C THR A 146 -16.24 7.59 14.49
N GLY A 147 -16.50 8.49 15.44
CA GLY A 147 -16.00 8.35 16.81
C GLY A 147 -14.47 8.25 16.91
N GLY A 148 -13.73 8.94 16.03
CA GLY A 148 -12.27 8.91 15.98
C GLY A 148 -11.66 7.65 15.33
N ARG A 149 -12.49 6.75 14.81
CA ARG A 149 -12.07 5.55 14.06
C ARG A 149 -12.42 5.68 12.58
N VAL A 150 -11.71 4.95 11.76
CA VAL A 150 -12.05 4.79 10.35
C VAL A 150 -13.23 3.82 10.23
N SER A 151 -14.33 4.27 9.64
CA SER A 151 -15.55 3.47 9.45
C SER A 151 -15.79 3.06 7.99
N ALA A 152 -15.13 3.72 7.04
CA ALA A 152 -15.14 3.32 5.64
C ALA A 152 -13.92 3.88 4.91
N ILE A 153 -13.41 3.12 3.94
CA ILE A 153 -12.36 3.56 3.01
C ILE A 153 -12.83 3.24 1.58
N GLY A 154 -12.64 4.18 0.67
CA GLY A 154 -12.95 3.94 -0.75
C GLY A 154 -12.87 5.18 -1.59
N VAL A 155 -12.87 4.98 -2.90
CA VAL A 155 -12.83 6.06 -3.89
C VAL A 155 -14.17 6.82 -3.98
N ASN A 156 -15.28 6.19 -3.61
CA ASN A 156 -16.63 6.76 -3.63
C ASN A 156 -17.13 7.14 -2.22
N VAL A 157 -16.23 7.26 -1.24
CA VAL A 157 -16.53 7.70 0.12
C VAL A 157 -16.40 9.21 0.18
N PHE A 158 -17.49 9.92 0.45
CA PHE A 158 -17.57 11.38 0.54
C PHE A 158 -18.41 11.80 1.74
N GLY A 159 -18.24 13.03 2.20
CA GLY A 159 -18.98 13.65 3.30
C GLY A 159 -18.09 14.52 4.18
N GLU A 160 -18.71 15.24 5.12
CA GLU A 160 -18.01 16.19 6.01
C GLU A 160 -17.00 15.49 6.95
N GLU A 161 -17.24 14.23 7.27
CA GLU A 161 -16.37 13.41 8.15
C GLU A 161 -15.30 12.62 7.37
N CYS A 162 -15.05 12.99 6.11
CA CYS A 162 -14.09 12.30 5.28
C CYS A 162 -12.77 13.07 5.18
N VAL A 163 -11.68 12.32 5.09
CA VAL A 163 -10.32 12.83 4.86
C VAL A 163 -9.66 12.10 3.72
N ALA A 164 -8.71 12.73 3.04
CA ALA A 164 -7.88 12.06 2.05
C ALA A 164 -7.14 10.89 2.71
N SER A 165 -7.10 9.73 2.08
CA SER A 165 -6.44 8.52 2.61
C SER A 165 -5.49 7.95 1.58
N GLN A 166 -4.41 7.35 2.06
CA GLN A 166 -3.42 6.69 1.23
C GLN A 166 -3.31 5.20 1.63
N PRO A 167 -3.07 4.28 0.70
CA PRO A 167 -3.01 2.85 0.98
C PRO A 167 -1.67 2.44 1.64
N ALA A 168 -1.41 3.05 2.79
CA ALA A 168 -0.32 2.77 3.70
C ALA A 168 -0.89 2.46 5.07
N TYR A 169 -0.74 1.22 5.49
CA TYR A 169 -1.37 0.70 6.70
C TYR A 169 -0.34 0.14 7.67
N ARG A 170 -0.61 0.32 8.95
CA ARG A 170 -0.05 -0.47 10.04
C ARG A 170 -1.18 -1.24 10.69
N PHE A 171 -1.09 -2.55 10.71
CA PHE A 171 -2.06 -3.39 11.41
C PHE A 171 -1.40 -4.16 12.53
N LEU A 172 -2.04 -4.16 13.71
CA LEU A 172 -1.79 -5.17 14.71
C LEU A 172 -2.27 -6.53 14.18
N ARG A 173 -1.54 -7.59 14.50
CA ARG A 173 -1.82 -8.94 14.02
C ARG A 173 -3.30 -9.34 14.14
N LYS A 174 -3.91 -9.13 15.31
CA LYS A 174 -5.31 -9.53 15.55
C LYS A 174 -6.30 -8.82 14.61
N ASP A 175 -6.08 -7.54 14.35
CA ASP A 175 -6.97 -6.72 13.54
C ASP A 175 -6.78 -7.06 12.05
N PHE A 176 -5.53 -7.33 11.66
CA PHE A 176 -5.21 -7.80 10.31
C PHE A 176 -5.82 -9.19 10.02
N CYS A 177 -5.70 -10.14 10.95
CA CYS A 177 -6.32 -11.45 10.81
C CYS A 177 -7.84 -11.34 10.62
N ARG A 178 -8.51 -10.45 11.38
CA ARG A 178 -9.95 -10.24 11.22
C ARG A 178 -10.30 -9.67 9.84
N TRP A 179 -9.48 -8.72 9.33
CA TRP A 179 -9.65 -8.22 7.97
C TRP A 179 -9.45 -9.33 6.93
N MET A 180 -8.41 -10.14 7.08
CA MET A 180 -8.13 -11.27 6.18
C MET A 180 -9.24 -12.33 6.16
N GLU A 181 -9.90 -12.58 7.29
CA GLU A 181 -11.08 -13.43 7.34
C GLU A 181 -12.22 -12.87 6.47
N GLU A 182 -12.47 -11.57 6.53
CA GLU A 182 -13.51 -10.94 5.73
C GLU A 182 -13.13 -10.89 4.24
N ILE A 183 -11.87 -10.60 3.92
CA ILE A 183 -11.32 -10.70 2.55
C ILE A 183 -11.59 -12.09 1.98
N ARG A 184 -11.29 -13.14 2.74
CA ARG A 184 -11.55 -14.51 2.31
C ARG A 184 -13.02 -14.76 2.02
N ARG A 185 -13.94 -14.30 2.90
CA ARG A 185 -15.38 -14.41 2.67
C ARG A 185 -15.83 -13.73 1.38
N PHE A 186 -15.26 -12.55 1.07
CA PHE A 186 -15.52 -11.85 -0.19
C PHE A 186 -15.06 -12.68 -1.39
N VAL A 187 -13.83 -13.19 -1.36
CA VAL A 187 -13.27 -14.01 -2.45
C VAL A 187 -14.08 -15.31 -2.65
N GLU A 188 -14.47 -15.99 -1.57
CA GLU A 188 -15.30 -17.22 -1.60
C GLU A 188 -16.70 -16.98 -2.17
N ARG A 189 -17.29 -15.78 -1.96
CA ARG A 189 -18.56 -15.37 -2.57
C ARG A 189 -18.44 -14.92 -4.02
N GLY A 190 -17.22 -14.87 -4.57
CA GLY A 190 -16.96 -14.41 -5.95
C GLY A 190 -16.77 -12.90 -6.09
N GLU A 191 -16.71 -12.14 -5.02
CA GLU A 191 -16.44 -10.68 -5.01
C GLU A 191 -14.94 -10.39 -5.18
N ARG A 192 -14.41 -10.69 -6.36
CA ARG A 192 -12.97 -10.74 -6.65
C ARG A 192 -12.42 -9.50 -7.35
N THR A 193 -13.30 -8.60 -7.80
CA THR A 193 -12.95 -7.40 -8.58
C THR A 193 -13.00 -6.11 -7.77
N CYS A 194 -13.45 -6.17 -6.51
CA CYS A 194 -13.49 -5.03 -5.61
C CYS A 194 -12.14 -4.80 -4.92
N TYR A 195 -11.99 -3.65 -4.28
CA TYR A 195 -10.85 -3.35 -3.42
C TYR A 195 -10.96 -4.14 -2.10
N ALA A 196 -9.83 -4.45 -1.46
CA ALA A 196 -9.81 -5.12 -0.15
C ALA A 196 -10.50 -4.27 0.94
N GLU A 197 -10.52 -2.96 0.80
CA GLU A 197 -11.21 -2.02 1.67
C GLU A 197 -12.73 -2.24 1.69
N ASN A 198 -13.31 -2.84 0.65
CA ASN A 198 -14.72 -3.24 0.69
C ASN A 198 -14.99 -4.29 1.77
N ALA A 199 -14.06 -5.23 1.96
CA ALA A 199 -14.14 -6.21 3.04
C ALA A 199 -13.91 -5.56 4.41
N PHE A 200 -12.99 -4.59 4.52
CA PHE A 200 -12.83 -3.77 5.73
C PHE A 200 -14.14 -3.04 6.06
N ASN A 201 -14.74 -2.36 5.09
CA ASN A 201 -15.97 -1.59 5.26
C ASN A 201 -17.14 -2.46 5.75
N ALA A 202 -17.19 -3.74 5.35
CA ALA A 202 -18.23 -4.68 5.80
C ALA A 202 -18.03 -5.13 7.25
N ALA A 203 -16.83 -5.03 7.81
CA ALA A 203 -16.47 -5.49 9.15
C ALA A 203 -15.81 -4.41 10.03
N TRP A 204 -15.93 -3.12 9.69
CA TRP A 204 -15.21 -2.02 10.33
C TRP A 204 -15.44 -1.92 11.85
N GLU A 205 -16.63 -2.31 12.34
CA GLU A 205 -16.95 -2.31 13.77
C GLU A 205 -16.06 -3.27 14.56
N GLU A 206 -15.67 -4.38 13.92
CA GLU A 206 -14.85 -5.44 14.50
C GLU A 206 -13.33 -5.23 14.26
N ILE A 207 -13.00 -4.33 13.32
CA ILE A 207 -11.60 -4.02 12.96
C ILE A 207 -11.28 -2.60 13.41
N PRO A 208 -10.67 -2.41 14.60
CA PRO A 208 -10.30 -1.08 15.07
C PRO A 208 -9.15 -0.53 14.20
N LEU A 209 -9.49 0.42 13.33
CA LEU A 209 -8.55 1.13 12.47
C LEU A 209 -8.64 2.63 12.75
N TYR A 210 -7.50 3.28 12.92
CA TYR A 210 -7.42 4.69 13.28
C TYR A 210 -6.72 5.52 12.19
N PRO A 211 -7.11 6.80 12.01
CA PRO A 211 -6.41 7.69 11.11
C PRO A 211 -5.02 8.03 11.68
N LEU A 212 -3.99 7.94 10.85
CA LEU A 212 -2.65 8.44 11.11
C LEU A 212 -2.42 9.65 10.19
N ASP A 213 -2.62 10.85 10.72
CA ASP A 213 -2.48 12.08 9.92
C ASP A 213 -1.02 12.35 9.58
N VAL A 214 -0.70 12.33 8.30
CA VAL A 214 0.66 12.58 7.80
C VAL A 214 0.99 14.08 7.72
N GLY A 215 0.00 14.96 7.84
CA GLY A 215 0.18 16.42 7.97
C GLY A 215 0.95 17.02 6.80
N GLY A 216 0.55 16.78 5.56
CA GLY A 216 1.18 17.31 4.34
C GLY A 216 2.54 16.70 3.97
N ARG A 217 3.01 15.69 4.70
CA ARG A 217 4.23 14.95 4.31
C ARG A 217 3.97 14.16 3.05
N LEU A 218 5.02 13.93 2.25
CA LEU A 218 4.89 13.10 1.06
C LEU A 218 4.35 11.71 1.43
N CYS A 219 3.16 11.40 0.94
CA CYS A 219 2.51 10.11 0.95
C CYS A 219 1.50 10.13 -0.21
N ALA A 220 1.89 9.60 -1.38
CA ALA A 220 1.10 9.75 -2.61
C ALA A 220 1.33 8.59 -3.56
N GLU A 221 0.28 8.18 -4.27
CA GLU A 221 0.36 7.20 -5.35
C GLU A 221 0.80 7.84 -6.67
N ILE A 222 1.49 7.05 -7.49
CA ILE A 222 1.83 7.40 -8.87
C ILE A 222 0.95 6.54 -9.78
N ASP A 223 -0.10 7.10 -10.33
CA ASP A 223 -1.07 6.37 -11.14
C ASP A 223 -0.93 6.59 -12.65
N ASN A 224 -0.33 7.69 -13.02
CA ASN A 224 -0.13 8.13 -14.40
C ASN A 224 1.13 8.99 -14.52
N PRO A 225 1.59 9.37 -15.73
CA PRO A 225 2.81 10.18 -15.93
C PRO A 225 2.76 11.57 -15.26
N GLU A 226 1.58 12.17 -15.11
CA GLU A 226 1.42 13.47 -14.45
C GLU A 226 1.66 13.34 -12.95
N ASP A 227 1.12 12.28 -12.33
CA ASP A 227 1.42 11.95 -10.93
C ASP A 227 2.90 11.68 -10.74
N GLN A 228 3.52 10.92 -11.63
CA GLN A 228 4.95 10.64 -11.57
C GLN A 228 5.76 11.93 -11.55
N ALA A 229 5.52 12.84 -12.49
CA ALA A 229 6.23 14.11 -12.55
C ALA A 229 6.05 14.92 -11.24
N ARG A 230 4.83 15.01 -10.73
CA ARG A 230 4.47 15.72 -9.50
C ARG A 230 5.14 15.08 -8.26
N VAL A 231 5.01 13.77 -8.11
CA VAL A 231 5.52 13.03 -6.96
C VAL A 231 7.05 13.01 -6.96
N CYS A 232 7.70 12.79 -8.12
CA CYS A 232 9.16 12.85 -8.24
C CYS A 232 9.70 14.24 -7.88
N ALA A 233 9.07 15.32 -8.36
CA ALA A 233 9.46 16.68 -7.98
C ALA A 233 9.32 16.93 -6.45
N GLN A 234 8.25 16.44 -5.84
CA GLN A 234 8.06 16.54 -4.40
C GLN A 234 9.10 15.69 -3.65
N PHE A 235 9.36 14.47 -4.10
CA PHE A 235 10.35 13.55 -3.54
C PHE A 235 11.76 14.19 -3.51
N LEU A 236 12.21 14.74 -4.63
CA LEU A 236 13.49 15.43 -4.73
C LEU A 236 13.58 16.61 -3.74
N ARG A 237 12.52 17.40 -3.66
CA ARG A 237 12.48 18.59 -2.81
C ARG A 237 12.42 18.27 -1.32
N THR A 238 11.63 17.27 -0.91
CA THR A 238 11.31 17.05 0.51
C THR A 238 12.08 15.91 1.15
N VAL A 239 12.57 14.96 0.34
CA VAL A 239 13.30 13.78 0.80
C VAL A 239 14.78 13.89 0.50
N ARG A 240 15.13 14.11 -0.76
CA ARG A 240 16.56 14.14 -1.16
C ARG A 240 17.30 15.38 -0.69
N SER A 241 16.64 16.53 -0.65
CA SER A 241 17.28 17.78 -0.18
C SER A 241 17.61 17.80 1.32
N LYS A 242 17.09 16.82 2.09
CA LYS A 242 17.33 16.69 3.54
C LYS A 242 18.31 15.57 3.88
N ALA A 243 18.68 14.73 2.92
CA ALA A 243 19.61 13.61 3.06
C ALA A 243 21.03 14.04 2.69
#